data_80f1e8392b36333a1cb2c65703b800f2
#
_entry.id   80f1e8392b36333a1cb2c65703b800f2
#
_cell.length_a   1.000
_cell.length_b   1.000
_cell.length_c   1.000
_cell.angle_alpha   90.00
_cell.angle_beta   90.00
_cell.angle_gamma   90.00
#
_symmetry.space_group_name_H-M   'P 1'
#
loop_
_entity.id
_entity.type
_entity.pdbx_description
1 polymer ?
#
loop_
_entity_poly.entity_id
_entity_poly.type
_entity_poly.pdbx_seq_one_letter_code
_entity_poly.pdbx_strand_id
1 'polypeptide(L)'
;MNQTVSPILLLQKQRALLQMEYDAEKEEFRRQTETLGVRRKVKRGDCWLPLRIGRSYYNSLNQLVVEVFRTADTDVEHNFEFGRQVMFFHIDANDEIRYFSFSATVSYAEAERMVVAIPDAGCVAQLQGANQVGVQLSFDETTYRLMMDALERVIRAKGTRLAHLRDIFYNPSTTEKFTFAPMRFPWLNPTQEHAVNEVLLAKDVAIVHGPPGTGKTTTLVEAIFETLRRENQVMVCAQSNMAVDWISERLVDRGVEVLRIGNPTKVNDKMLSFTYERRFESHPDYPSLWTLRKAIREMQGKRKRGDHGYHDKLDRLKSRATELEVRINAALFGNARVIACTLAGSASRVLSGMKFATLFIDEAAQALEAACWIAIRKANRVILAGDHQQLPPTVKSIEALKGGLGTTLMERIVKSNPQVVTLLKMQYRMNDEIMRFSSEWFYHGQVQSAPEVKYRSILDFDTPMVWIDTSDKDFKEQFVGESFGRINKDEAILTLQTLQEYFTKIGREHVLNERIDVGIISPYRAQVQFLRKMVRSTEFFKPYRHLISVNTVDGFQGQERDVILISLVRANDNGEIGFLRDLRRMNVAITRARMKLIILGDASTLTRHPFYARLHSHIQEIRN
;
A
#
# COMPACT_ATOMS: atom_id res chain seq x y z
N MET A 1 1.17 8.99 -39.27
CA MET A 1 0.43 10.03 -38.52
C MET A 1 -0.17 9.39 -37.30
N ASN A 2 0.48 9.59 -36.11
CA ASN A 2 -0.13 9.13 -34.85
C ASN A 2 -1.37 9.99 -34.59
N GLN A 3 -2.55 9.40 -34.64
CA GLN A 3 -3.76 10.07 -34.21
C GLN A 3 -3.59 10.42 -32.73
N THR A 4 -3.44 11.70 -32.43
CA THR A 4 -3.49 12.22 -31.05
C THR A 4 -4.88 11.96 -30.50
N VAL A 5 -5.00 10.94 -29.68
CA VAL A 5 -6.28 10.64 -29.02
C VAL A 5 -6.53 11.70 -27.96
N SER A 6 -7.73 12.27 -27.94
CA SER A 6 -8.08 13.31 -26.96
C SER A 6 -7.89 12.82 -25.51
N PRO A 7 -7.12 13.53 -24.68
CA PRO A 7 -6.97 13.21 -23.25
C PRO A 7 -8.31 13.10 -22.53
N ILE A 8 -9.28 13.91 -22.92
CA ILE A 8 -10.63 13.93 -22.35
C ILE A 8 -11.37 12.61 -22.63
N LEU A 9 -11.29 12.09 -23.86
CA LEU A 9 -11.91 10.81 -24.21
C LEU A 9 -11.29 9.64 -23.45
N LEU A 10 -9.95 9.66 -23.28
CA LEU A 10 -9.26 8.63 -22.52
C LEU A 10 -9.63 8.67 -21.03
N LEU A 11 -9.77 9.85 -20.44
CA LEU A 11 -10.23 10.03 -19.07
C LEU A 11 -11.69 9.64 -18.88
N GLN A 12 -12.56 9.94 -19.85
CA GLN A 12 -13.95 9.45 -19.84
C GLN A 12 -14.00 7.93 -19.88
N LYS A 13 -13.15 7.30 -20.69
CA LYS A 13 -12.99 5.84 -20.70
C LYS A 13 -12.53 5.33 -19.34
N GLN A 14 -11.51 5.94 -18.73
CA GLN A 14 -11.05 5.56 -17.39
C GLN A 14 -12.17 5.67 -16.35
N ARG A 15 -12.98 6.73 -16.41
CA ARG A 15 -14.14 6.90 -15.52
C ARG A 15 -15.17 5.79 -15.69
N ALA A 16 -15.48 5.40 -16.94
CA ALA A 16 -16.39 4.30 -17.21
C ALA A 16 -15.85 2.96 -16.69
N LEU A 17 -14.56 2.69 -16.91
CA LEU A 17 -13.91 1.48 -16.38
C LEU A 17 -13.87 1.45 -14.86
N LEU A 18 -13.66 2.60 -14.22
CA LEU A 18 -13.70 2.73 -12.77
C LEU A 18 -15.11 2.47 -12.21
N GLN A 19 -16.17 2.88 -12.94
CA GLN A 19 -17.54 2.55 -12.58
C GLN A 19 -17.79 1.05 -12.67
N MET A 20 -17.29 0.38 -13.70
CA MET A 20 -17.40 -1.09 -13.82
C MET A 20 -16.70 -1.80 -12.65
N GLU A 21 -15.52 -1.35 -12.25
CA GLU A 21 -14.79 -1.88 -11.09
C GLU A 21 -15.58 -1.68 -9.78
N TYR A 22 -16.12 -0.46 -9.59
CA TYR A 22 -16.98 -0.14 -8.45
C TYR A 22 -18.19 -1.08 -8.36
N ASP A 23 -18.88 -1.27 -9.47
CA ASP A 23 -20.08 -2.11 -9.51
C ASP A 23 -19.72 -3.59 -9.25
N ALA A 24 -18.61 -4.06 -9.81
CA ALA A 24 -18.11 -5.43 -9.61
C ALA A 24 -17.70 -5.67 -8.14
N GLU A 25 -16.96 -4.74 -7.53
CA GLU A 25 -16.58 -4.86 -6.12
C GLU A 25 -17.78 -4.79 -5.19
N LYS A 26 -18.73 -3.91 -5.47
CA LYS A 26 -19.96 -3.77 -4.69
C LYS A 26 -20.81 -5.03 -4.75
N GLU A 27 -20.95 -5.62 -5.92
CA GLU A 27 -21.69 -6.88 -6.10
C GLU A 27 -20.97 -8.06 -5.44
N GLU A 28 -19.64 -8.16 -5.58
CA GLU A 28 -18.86 -9.18 -4.88
C GLU A 28 -18.99 -9.04 -3.37
N PHE A 29 -18.90 -7.80 -2.85
CA PHE A 29 -19.09 -7.53 -1.43
C PHE A 29 -20.50 -7.93 -0.96
N ARG A 30 -21.56 -7.62 -1.75
CA ARG A 30 -22.93 -8.00 -1.46
C ARG A 30 -23.07 -9.52 -1.40
N ARG A 31 -22.59 -10.24 -2.41
CA ARG A 31 -22.60 -11.72 -2.41
C ARG A 31 -21.89 -12.30 -1.20
N GLN A 32 -20.69 -11.78 -0.88
CA GLN A 32 -19.95 -12.25 0.28
C GLN A 32 -20.68 -11.92 1.60
N THR A 33 -21.42 -10.83 1.65
CA THR A 33 -22.21 -10.45 2.84
C THR A 33 -23.46 -11.31 2.99
N GLU A 34 -24.13 -11.65 1.89
CA GLU A 34 -25.34 -12.47 1.88
C GLU A 34 -25.06 -13.99 2.03
N THR A 35 -23.97 -14.50 1.42
CA THR A 35 -23.69 -15.93 1.31
C THR A 35 -22.65 -16.46 2.31
N LEU A 36 -21.70 -15.63 2.74
CA LEU A 36 -20.69 -16.02 3.72
C LEU A 36 -21.22 -15.86 5.14
N GLY A 37 -21.47 -16.96 5.82
CA GLY A 37 -21.80 -16.93 7.25
C GLY A 37 -20.74 -16.18 8.07
N VAL A 38 -21.15 -15.49 9.14
CA VAL A 38 -20.29 -14.67 10.00
C VAL A 38 -19.01 -15.40 10.45
N ARG A 39 -19.10 -16.70 10.74
CA ARG A 39 -17.94 -17.52 11.13
C ARG A 39 -16.82 -17.52 10.08
N ARG A 40 -17.15 -17.50 8.78
CA ARG A 40 -16.14 -17.44 7.72
C ARG A 40 -15.51 -16.05 7.62
N LYS A 41 -16.27 -14.97 7.83
CA LYS A 41 -15.76 -13.58 7.87
C LYS A 41 -14.80 -13.37 9.05
N VAL A 42 -15.11 -13.93 10.21
CA VAL A 42 -14.22 -13.91 11.39
C VAL A 42 -12.90 -14.62 11.08
N LYS A 43 -12.94 -15.80 10.46
CA LYS A 43 -11.72 -16.53 10.05
C LYS A 43 -10.89 -15.80 9.00
N ARG A 44 -11.49 -14.89 8.22
CA ARG A 44 -10.79 -14.06 7.23
C ARG A 44 -10.22 -12.77 7.81
N GLY A 45 -10.59 -12.42 9.04
CA GLY A 45 -10.21 -11.16 9.67
C GLY A 45 -11.06 -9.95 9.24
N ASP A 46 -12.17 -10.17 8.54
CA ASP A 46 -13.07 -9.12 8.03
C ASP A 46 -14.19 -8.76 9.02
N CYS A 47 -14.29 -9.53 10.12
CA CYS A 47 -15.36 -9.40 11.11
C CYS A 47 -14.86 -9.77 12.51
N TRP A 48 -15.31 -9.02 13.52
CA TRP A 48 -15.17 -9.37 14.93
C TRP A 48 -16.53 -9.73 15.51
N LEU A 49 -16.65 -10.92 16.08
CA LEU A 49 -17.85 -11.40 16.78
C LEU A 49 -17.44 -12.53 17.76
N PRO A 50 -17.88 -12.49 19.03
CA PRO A 50 -18.48 -11.33 19.69
C PRO A 50 -17.45 -10.22 19.95
N LEU A 51 -17.92 -9.01 20.21
CA LEU A 51 -17.08 -7.93 20.66
C LEU A 51 -17.62 -7.31 21.95
N ARG A 52 -16.72 -6.66 22.71
CA ARG A 52 -17.07 -5.89 23.89
C ARG A 52 -17.00 -4.39 23.56
N ILE A 53 -18.07 -3.67 23.85
CA ILE A 53 -18.12 -2.22 23.74
C ILE A 53 -17.42 -1.63 24.97
N GLY A 54 -16.45 -0.76 24.73
CA GLY A 54 -15.73 0.00 25.74
C GLY A 54 -16.29 1.39 25.97
N ARG A 55 -15.43 2.31 26.38
CA ARG A 55 -15.80 3.71 26.63
C ARG A 55 -16.04 4.46 25.32
N SER A 56 -16.95 5.42 25.39
CA SER A 56 -17.13 6.42 24.33
C SER A 56 -16.59 7.78 24.79
N TYR A 57 -15.97 8.51 23.86
CA TYR A 57 -15.42 9.83 24.12
C TYR A 57 -15.32 10.65 22.82
N TYR A 58 -15.03 11.93 22.95
CA TYR A 58 -14.74 12.76 21.77
C TYR A 58 -13.23 12.81 21.54
N ASN A 59 -12.80 12.52 20.31
CA ASN A 59 -11.40 12.64 19.93
C ASN A 59 -10.98 14.09 19.68
N SER A 60 -9.71 14.33 19.35
CA SER A 60 -9.15 15.67 19.06
C SER A 60 -9.83 16.37 17.89
N LEU A 61 -10.39 15.62 16.95
CA LEU A 61 -11.17 16.14 15.81
C LEU A 61 -12.63 16.43 16.17
N ASN A 62 -12.99 16.36 17.47
CA ASN A 62 -14.36 16.52 17.96
C ASN A 62 -15.37 15.52 17.38
N GLN A 63 -14.89 14.31 17.03
CA GLN A 63 -15.74 13.20 16.60
C GLN A 63 -16.03 12.31 17.80
N LEU A 64 -17.28 11.87 17.93
CA LEU A 64 -17.64 10.85 18.92
C LEU A 64 -17.06 9.51 18.47
N VAL A 65 -16.28 8.88 19.34
CA VAL A 65 -15.68 7.58 19.08
C VAL A 65 -16.04 6.59 20.19
N VAL A 66 -16.04 5.31 19.85
CA VAL A 66 -16.23 4.21 20.79
C VAL A 66 -15.08 3.23 20.67
N GLU A 67 -14.61 2.75 21.80
CA GLU A 67 -13.64 1.65 21.84
C GLU A 67 -14.39 0.33 21.72
N VAL A 68 -13.90 -0.57 20.89
CA VAL A 68 -14.39 -1.94 20.76
C VAL A 68 -13.24 -2.91 20.92
N PHE A 69 -13.49 -4.00 21.64
CA PHE A 69 -12.48 -5.00 21.96
C PHE A 69 -12.90 -6.34 21.40
N ARG A 70 -11.97 -7.02 20.79
CA ARG A 70 -12.12 -8.40 20.36
C ARG A 70 -12.14 -9.30 21.59
N THR A 71 -13.13 -10.20 21.68
CA THR A 71 -13.27 -11.12 22.83
C THR A 71 -12.90 -12.56 22.49
N ALA A 72 -12.81 -12.89 21.20
CA ALA A 72 -12.39 -14.21 20.75
C ALA A 72 -10.87 -14.27 20.63
N ASP A 73 -10.26 -15.22 21.34
CA ASP A 73 -8.86 -15.57 21.20
C ASP A 73 -8.66 -16.28 19.85
N THR A 74 -8.36 -15.51 18.82
CA THR A 74 -8.11 -16.02 17.47
C THR A 74 -6.80 -15.46 16.95
N ASP A 75 -5.88 -16.35 16.62
CA ASP A 75 -4.60 -16.06 15.92
C ASP A 75 -4.78 -15.46 14.51
N VAL A 76 -5.94 -14.92 14.18
CA VAL A 76 -6.25 -14.39 12.87
C VAL A 76 -5.93 -12.90 12.85
N GLU A 77 -4.98 -12.49 12.01
CA GLU A 77 -4.76 -11.09 11.68
C GLU A 77 -6.05 -10.50 11.07
N HIS A 78 -6.44 -9.31 11.53
CA HIS A 78 -7.62 -8.63 11.01
C HIS A 78 -7.27 -7.63 9.89
N ASN A 79 -8.28 -7.31 9.08
CA ASN A 79 -8.15 -6.40 7.94
C ASN A 79 -8.72 -5.00 8.23
N PHE A 80 -8.98 -4.67 9.50
CA PHE A 80 -9.45 -3.34 9.89
C PHE A 80 -8.27 -2.36 9.89
N GLU A 81 -8.43 -1.28 9.14
CA GLU A 81 -7.44 -0.21 9.00
C GLU A 81 -8.08 1.15 9.17
N PHE A 82 -7.27 2.15 9.52
CA PHE A 82 -7.71 3.54 9.60
C PHE A 82 -8.43 4.01 8.33
N GLY A 83 -9.53 4.72 8.51
CA GLY A 83 -10.34 5.27 7.42
C GLY A 83 -11.30 4.26 6.78
N ARG A 84 -11.20 2.97 7.09
CA ARG A 84 -12.11 1.96 6.56
C ARG A 84 -13.50 2.11 7.15
N GLN A 85 -14.49 1.99 6.30
CA GLN A 85 -15.88 1.95 6.72
C GLN A 85 -16.21 0.59 7.33
N VAL A 86 -16.97 0.61 8.42
CA VAL A 86 -17.45 -0.59 9.10
C VAL A 86 -18.94 -0.50 9.37
N MET A 87 -19.57 -1.66 9.44
CA MET A 87 -20.98 -1.81 9.83
C MET A 87 -21.06 -2.65 11.09
N PHE A 88 -21.80 -2.15 12.06
CA PHE A 88 -22.16 -2.92 13.25
C PHE A 88 -23.42 -3.74 12.99
N PHE A 89 -23.49 -4.89 13.64
CA PHE A 89 -24.65 -5.77 13.64
C PHE A 89 -24.80 -6.44 15.01
N HIS A 90 -25.97 -6.98 15.27
CA HIS A 90 -26.21 -7.83 16.44
C HIS A 90 -26.94 -9.09 16.01
N ILE A 91 -26.82 -10.13 16.82
CA ILE A 91 -27.58 -11.37 16.65
C ILE A 91 -28.81 -11.25 17.53
N ASP A 92 -29.99 -11.38 16.93
CA ASP A 92 -31.26 -11.33 17.66
C ASP A 92 -31.61 -12.66 18.36
N ALA A 93 -32.73 -12.69 19.07
CA ALA A 93 -33.18 -13.87 19.80
C ALA A 93 -33.51 -15.10 18.91
N ASN A 94 -33.66 -14.88 17.61
CA ASN A 94 -33.93 -15.93 16.61
C ASN A 94 -32.64 -16.37 15.87
N ASP A 95 -31.46 -15.95 16.36
CA ASP A 95 -30.15 -16.23 15.72
C ASP A 95 -29.99 -15.54 14.36
N GLU A 96 -30.80 -14.49 14.06
CA GLU A 96 -30.70 -13.71 12.84
C GLU A 96 -29.78 -12.51 13.01
N ILE A 97 -29.00 -12.21 11.95
CA ILE A 97 -28.09 -11.05 11.91
C ILE A 97 -28.89 -9.81 11.52
N ARG A 98 -28.89 -8.79 12.39
CA ARG A 98 -29.50 -7.50 12.12
C ARG A 98 -28.46 -6.38 12.15
N TYR A 99 -28.39 -5.67 11.06
CA TYR A 99 -27.47 -4.53 10.92
C TYR A 99 -28.06 -3.26 11.55
N PHE A 100 -27.20 -2.49 12.22
CA PHE A 100 -27.57 -1.15 12.65
C PHE A 100 -27.68 -0.23 11.43
N SER A 101 -28.54 0.77 11.50
CA SER A 101 -28.83 1.71 10.40
C SER A 101 -27.76 2.78 10.17
N PHE A 102 -26.69 2.79 10.95
CA PHE A 102 -25.61 3.73 10.83
C PHE A 102 -24.32 3.07 10.32
N SER A 103 -23.53 3.83 9.61
CA SER A 103 -22.15 3.46 9.24
C SER A 103 -21.16 4.11 10.19
N ALA A 104 -20.02 3.49 10.38
CA ALA A 104 -18.96 3.96 11.24
C ALA A 104 -17.60 3.86 10.53
N THR A 105 -16.62 4.62 11.02
CA THR A 105 -15.29 4.67 10.39
C THR A 105 -14.23 4.30 11.42
N VAL A 106 -13.30 3.44 11.05
CA VAL A 106 -12.18 3.07 11.91
C VAL A 106 -11.26 4.29 12.08
N SER A 107 -11.11 4.75 13.31
CA SER A 107 -10.16 5.81 13.68
C SER A 107 -8.81 5.26 14.11
N TYR A 108 -8.78 4.02 14.62
CA TYR A 108 -7.58 3.36 15.09
C TYR A 108 -7.83 1.87 15.24
N ALA A 109 -6.87 1.02 14.91
CA ALA A 109 -6.97 -0.42 15.09
C ALA A 109 -5.64 -1.03 15.54
N GLU A 110 -5.72 -1.85 16.58
CA GLU A 110 -4.68 -2.73 17.10
C GLU A 110 -5.16 -4.19 16.99
N ALA A 111 -4.33 -5.15 17.30
CA ALA A 111 -4.66 -6.58 17.21
C ALA A 111 -5.98 -6.95 17.92
N GLU A 112 -6.25 -6.36 19.10
CA GLU A 112 -7.38 -6.71 19.97
C GLU A 112 -8.31 -5.53 20.28
N ARG A 113 -7.94 -4.32 19.91
CA ARG A 113 -8.66 -3.09 20.22
C ARG A 113 -8.82 -2.24 18.96
N MET A 114 -10.01 -1.71 18.77
CA MET A 114 -10.30 -0.76 17.70
C MET A 114 -11.06 0.44 18.26
N VAL A 115 -10.79 1.62 17.75
CA VAL A 115 -11.52 2.87 18.02
C VAL A 115 -12.27 3.24 16.75
N VAL A 116 -13.58 3.43 16.87
CA VAL A 116 -14.46 3.66 15.73
C VAL A 116 -15.23 4.96 15.92
N ALA A 117 -15.18 5.84 14.90
CA ALA A 117 -15.99 7.06 14.88
C ALA A 117 -17.44 6.71 14.56
N ILE A 118 -18.34 7.22 15.40
CA ILE A 118 -19.78 6.95 15.37
C ILE A 118 -20.54 8.26 15.22
N PRO A 119 -21.68 8.30 14.50
CA PRO A 119 -22.40 9.55 14.21
C PRO A 119 -22.85 10.33 15.45
N ASP A 120 -23.45 9.66 16.43
CA ASP A 120 -24.05 10.31 17.61
C ASP A 120 -24.13 9.39 18.84
N ALA A 121 -24.51 9.97 19.98
CA ALA A 121 -24.65 9.27 21.24
C ALA A 121 -25.82 8.25 21.25
N GLY A 122 -26.84 8.44 20.41
CA GLY A 122 -27.93 7.47 20.26
C GLY A 122 -27.44 6.16 19.67
N CYS A 123 -26.52 6.24 18.69
CA CYS A 123 -25.87 5.06 18.12
C CYS A 123 -25.02 4.30 19.16
N VAL A 124 -24.33 5.01 20.06
CA VAL A 124 -23.59 4.39 21.17
C VAL A 124 -24.54 3.64 22.11
N ALA A 125 -25.66 4.26 22.48
CA ALA A 125 -26.67 3.63 23.34
C ALA A 125 -27.26 2.37 22.70
N GLN A 126 -27.51 2.38 21.38
CA GLN A 126 -27.97 1.20 20.65
C GLN A 126 -26.95 0.05 20.71
N LEU A 127 -25.65 0.36 20.53
CA LEU A 127 -24.58 -0.65 20.64
C LEU A 127 -24.47 -1.23 22.04
N GLN A 128 -24.57 -0.38 23.08
CA GLN A 128 -24.48 -0.83 24.48
C GLN A 128 -25.69 -1.63 24.94
N GLY A 129 -26.85 -1.37 24.35
CA GLY A 129 -28.11 -2.05 24.68
C GLY A 129 -28.34 -3.38 23.93
N ALA A 130 -27.53 -3.69 22.95
CA ALA A 130 -27.68 -4.89 22.12
C ALA A 130 -26.86 -6.08 22.64
N ASN A 131 -27.41 -7.27 22.52
CA ASN A 131 -26.70 -8.51 22.83
C ASN A 131 -25.89 -8.99 21.62
N GLN A 132 -24.78 -9.69 21.87
CA GLN A 132 -23.93 -10.29 20.82
C GLN A 132 -23.64 -9.36 19.65
N VAL A 133 -23.08 -8.18 19.96
CA VAL A 133 -22.69 -7.21 18.93
C VAL A 133 -21.46 -7.70 18.19
N GLY A 134 -21.47 -7.49 16.88
CA GLY A 134 -20.34 -7.70 15.98
C GLY A 134 -20.08 -6.49 15.11
N VAL A 135 -18.91 -6.44 14.52
CA VAL A 135 -18.51 -5.42 13.54
C VAL A 135 -17.85 -6.08 12.34
N GLN A 136 -18.17 -5.63 11.16
CA GLN A 136 -17.55 -6.09 9.92
C GLN A 136 -17.12 -4.94 9.02
N LEU A 137 -16.14 -5.19 8.16
CA LEU A 137 -15.77 -4.26 7.11
C LEU A 137 -16.98 -3.97 6.22
N SER A 138 -17.14 -2.71 5.84
CA SER A 138 -18.10 -2.27 4.84
C SER A 138 -17.40 -2.02 3.50
N PHE A 139 -18.19 -1.91 2.45
CA PHE A 139 -17.68 -1.52 1.14
C PHE A 139 -17.19 -0.07 1.17
N ASP A 140 -15.99 0.18 0.62
CA ASP A 140 -15.37 1.50 0.61
C ASP A 140 -15.87 2.37 -0.55
N GLU A 141 -17.09 2.87 -0.43
CA GLU A 141 -17.64 3.83 -1.41
C GLU A 141 -16.89 5.17 -1.44
N THR A 142 -16.27 5.54 -0.33
CA THR A 142 -15.66 6.87 -0.18
C THR A 142 -14.49 7.06 -1.13
N THR A 143 -13.59 6.08 -1.19
CA THR A 143 -12.43 6.15 -2.09
C THR A 143 -12.86 6.19 -3.56
N TYR A 144 -13.86 5.39 -3.95
CA TYR A 144 -14.40 5.43 -5.31
C TYR A 144 -15.03 6.78 -5.65
N ARG A 145 -15.79 7.38 -4.73
CA ARG A 145 -16.38 8.70 -4.90
C ARG A 145 -15.31 9.78 -5.08
N LEU A 146 -14.23 9.73 -4.29
CA LEU A 146 -13.11 10.64 -4.42
C LEU A 146 -12.40 10.51 -5.78
N MET A 147 -12.18 9.29 -6.24
CA MET A 147 -11.59 9.03 -7.56
C MET A 147 -12.48 9.52 -8.70
N MET A 148 -13.79 9.28 -8.63
CA MET A 148 -14.78 9.76 -9.63
C MET A 148 -14.83 11.30 -9.67
N ASP A 149 -14.89 11.97 -8.52
CA ASP A 149 -14.84 13.44 -8.44
C ASP A 149 -13.54 14.00 -9.00
N ALA A 150 -12.41 13.35 -8.70
CA ALA A 150 -11.12 13.76 -9.25
C ALA A 150 -11.08 13.68 -10.78
N LEU A 151 -11.52 12.57 -11.36
CA LEU A 151 -11.60 12.40 -12.81
C LEU A 151 -12.52 13.44 -13.45
N GLU A 152 -13.70 13.67 -12.87
CA GLU A 152 -14.66 14.67 -13.37
C GLU A 152 -14.05 16.07 -13.41
N ARG A 153 -13.33 16.47 -12.35
CA ARG A 153 -12.66 17.79 -12.29
C ARG A 153 -11.55 17.91 -13.32
N VAL A 154 -10.77 16.84 -13.55
CA VAL A 154 -9.70 16.82 -14.55
C VAL A 154 -10.28 16.90 -15.96
N ILE A 155 -11.37 16.18 -16.25
CA ILE A 155 -12.09 16.22 -17.53
C ILE A 155 -12.61 17.63 -17.83
N ARG A 156 -13.19 18.30 -16.82
CA ARG A 156 -13.77 19.64 -16.97
C ARG A 156 -12.74 20.77 -16.93
N ALA A 157 -11.51 20.52 -16.52
CA ALA A 157 -10.48 21.55 -16.40
C ALA A 157 -10.17 22.18 -17.76
N LYS A 158 -10.21 23.52 -17.83
CA LYS A 158 -9.88 24.32 -19.02
C LYS A 158 -9.04 25.52 -18.62
N GLY A 159 -7.96 25.82 -19.33
CA GLY A 159 -7.11 26.99 -19.11
C GLY A 159 -6.44 27.04 -17.73
N THR A 160 -6.40 25.94 -17.01
CA THR A 160 -5.80 25.86 -15.67
C THR A 160 -4.54 25.02 -15.69
N ARG A 161 -3.72 25.11 -14.62
CA ARG A 161 -2.55 24.25 -14.44
C ARG A 161 -2.91 22.76 -14.49
N LEU A 162 -4.05 22.39 -13.93
CA LEU A 162 -4.54 21.01 -13.96
C LEU A 162 -4.80 20.52 -15.41
N ALA A 163 -5.40 21.37 -16.25
CA ALA A 163 -5.61 21.06 -17.66
C ALA A 163 -4.27 20.88 -18.40
N HIS A 164 -3.30 21.75 -18.13
CA HIS A 164 -1.99 21.67 -18.73
C HIS A 164 -1.25 20.38 -18.34
N LEU A 165 -1.26 20.00 -17.05
CA LEU A 165 -0.68 18.72 -16.60
C LEU A 165 -1.37 17.52 -17.23
N ARG A 166 -2.71 17.52 -17.32
CA ARG A 166 -3.47 16.49 -18.05
C ARG A 166 -2.96 16.33 -19.47
N ASP A 167 -2.87 17.42 -20.19
CA ASP A 167 -2.52 17.39 -21.61
C ASP A 167 -1.07 16.91 -21.83
N ILE A 168 -0.14 17.28 -20.95
CA ILE A 168 1.25 16.76 -20.94
C ILE A 168 1.27 15.26 -20.66
N PHE A 169 0.50 14.78 -19.70
CA PHE A 169 0.56 13.36 -19.30
C PHE A 169 0.01 12.41 -20.38
N TYR A 170 -0.87 12.92 -21.21
CA TYR A 170 -1.54 12.11 -22.25
C TYR A 170 -0.95 12.22 -23.64
N ASN A 171 -0.18 13.26 -23.92
CA ASN A 171 0.38 13.51 -25.24
C ASN A 171 1.91 13.63 -25.17
N PRO A 172 2.63 13.23 -26.23
CA PRO A 172 4.02 13.63 -26.40
C PRO A 172 4.12 15.15 -26.35
N SER A 173 4.83 15.67 -25.37
CA SER A 173 4.87 17.11 -25.11
C SER A 173 6.30 17.55 -24.76
N THR A 174 6.64 18.76 -25.13
CA THR A 174 7.86 19.40 -24.61
C THR A 174 7.57 19.86 -23.20
N THR A 175 8.22 19.25 -22.21
CA THR A 175 8.14 19.66 -20.81
C THR A 175 9.12 20.79 -20.54
N GLU A 176 8.71 21.75 -19.72
CA GLU A 176 9.57 22.85 -19.33
C GLU A 176 10.55 22.45 -18.23
N LYS A 177 11.74 23.05 -18.26
CA LYS A 177 12.78 22.88 -17.22
C LYS A 177 13.23 24.23 -16.68
N PHE A 178 13.61 24.25 -15.41
CA PHE A 178 14.35 25.35 -14.81
C PHE A 178 15.79 25.37 -15.36
N THR A 179 16.42 26.53 -15.33
CA THR A 179 17.80 26.70 -15.79
C THR A 179 18.70 26.96 -14.60
N PHE A 180 19.46 25.94 -14.18
CA PHE A 180 20.54 26.07 -13.19
C PHE A 180 21.59 24.96 -13.42
N ALA A 181 22.79 25.16 -12.87
CA ALA A 181 23.83 24.15 -12.95
C ALA A 181 23.47 22.89 -12.15
N PRO A 182 23.75 21.69 -12.68
CA PRO A 182 23.53 20.44 -11.92
C PRO A 182 24.30 20.43 -10.60
N MET A 183 23.63 19.92 -9.56
CA MET A 183 24.25 19.78 -8.24
C MET A 183 25.00 18.46 -8.13
N ARG A 184 26.03 18.44 -7.28
CA ARG A 184 26.82 17.25 -6.96
C ARG A 184 26.42 16.70 -5.60
N PHE A 185 26.26 15.37 -5.54
CA PHE A 185 25.92 14.63 -4.34
C PHE A 185 26.89 13.46 -4.16
N PRO A 186 28.04 13.67 -3.49
CA PRO A 186 29.10 12.64 -3.39
C PRO A 186 28.65 11.32 -2.74
N TRP A 187 27.55 11.33 -1.98
CA TRP A 187 26.97 10.16 -1.34
C TRP A 187 25.96 9.40 -2.21
N LEU A 188 25.63 9.90 -3.38
CA LEU A 188 24.76 9.24 -4.35
C LEU A 188 25.60 8.65 -5.49
N ASN A 189 25.11 7.53 -6.05
CA ASN A 189 25.69 7.03 -7.29
C ASN A 189 25.31 7.95 -8.49
N PRO A 190 26.00 7.83 -9.64
CA PRO A 190 25.76 8.74 -10.79
C PRO A 190 24.31 8.77 -11.27
N THR A 191 23.59 7.63 -11.26
CA THR A 191 22.20 7.59 -11.73
C THR A 191 21.23 8.17 -10.71
N GLN A 192 21.50 8.02 -9.42
CA GLN A 192 20.75 8.67 -8.35
C GLN A 192 20.97 10.19 -8.38
N GLU A 193 22.23 10.64 -8.51
CA GLU A 193 22.56 12.07 -8.65
C GLU A 193 21.86 12.69 -9.86
N HIS A 194 21.88 11.99 -10.99
CA HIS A 194 21.17 12.44 -12.20
C HIS A 194 19.66 12.53 -11.96
N ALA A 195 19.05 11.54 -11.33
CA ALA A 195 17.64 11.53 -11.02
C ALA A 195 17.23 12.70 -10.11
N VAL A 196 18.00 12.99 -9.07
CA VAL A 196 17.75 14.16 -8.20
C VAL A 196 17.82 15.46 -9.02
N ASN A 197 18.84 15.64 -9.87
CA ASN A 197 18.95 16.82 -10.71
C ASN A 197 17.77 16.97 -11.69
N GLU A 198 17.33 15.88 -12.33
CA GLU A 198 16.16 15.92 -13.22
C GLU A 198 14.87 16.29 -12.47
N VAL A 199 14.68 15.81 -11.24
CA VAL A 199 13.58 16.23 -10.36
C VAL A 199 13.65 17.73 -10.07
N LEU A 200 14.82 18.25 -9.73
CA LEU A 200 15.00 19.68 -9.42
C LEU A 200 14.78 20.57 -10.65
N LEU A 201 15.19 20.11 -11.83
CA LEU A 201 15.04 20.84 -13.10
C LEU A 201 13.60 20.84 -13.62
N ALA A 202 12.79 19.81 -13.32
CA ALA A 202 11.46 19.68 -13.88
C ALA A 202 10.50 20.79 -13.39
N LYS A 203 9.83 21.48 -14.32
CA LYS A 203 8.72 22.40 -14.00
C LYS A 203 7.36 21.72 -13.99
N ASP A 204 7.21 20.64 -14.78
CA ASP A 204 5.92 19.97 -14.98
C ASP A 204 5.90 18.60 -14.30
N VAL A 205 6.74 17.70 -14.77
CA VAL A 205 6.78 16.31 -14.33
C VAL A 205 8.19 15.73 -14.46
N ALA A 206 8.57 14.89 -13.51
CA ALA A 206 9.69 13.98 -13.61
C ALA A 206 9.33 12.62 -13.00
N ILE A 207 9.93 11.56 -13.53
CA ILE A 207 9.75 10.19 -13.05
C ILE A 207 11.10 9.62 -12.63
N VAL A 208 11.17 9.17 -11.38
CA VAL A 208 12.26 8.35 -10.86
C VAL A 208 11.85 6.89 -10.98
N HIS A 209 12.34 6.22 -12.03
CA HIS A 209 12.09 4.79 -12.23
C HIS A 209 13.14 4.01 -11.44
N GLY A 210 12.72 3.37 -10.36
CA GLY A 210 13.58 2.65 -9.42
C GLY A 210 13.34 1.15 -9.41
N PRO A 211 14.07 0.36 -10.21
CA PRO A 211 14.09 -1.10 -10.09
C PRO A 211 14.39 -1.58 -8.68
N PRO A 212 14.14 -2.87 -8.36
CA PRO A 212 14.37 -3.40 -7.03
C PRO A 212 15.82 -3.19 -6.55
N GLY A 213 15.97 -2.70 -5.31
CA GLY A 213 17.27 -2.53 -4.68
C GLY A 213 18.11 -1.34 -5.16
N THR A 214 17.59 -0.48 -6.04
CA THR A 214 18.35 0.66 -6.61
C THR A 214 18.38 1.91 -5.74
N GLY A 215 17.81 1.88 -4.53
CA GLY A 215 17.79 3.04 -3.63
C GLY A 215 16.79 4.12 -4.05
N LYS A 216 15.66 3.74 -4.64
CA LYS A 216 14.57 4.66 -5.02
C LYS A 216 14.17 5.59 -3.88
N THR A 217 13.92 5.06 -2.69
CA THR A 217 13.53 5.86 -1.51
C THR A 217 14.62 6.83 -1.09
N THR A 218 15.88 6.40 -1.07
CA THR A 218 17.02 7.27 -0.76
C THR A 218 17.11 8.43 -1.74
N THR A 219 16.98 8.15 -3.05
CA THR A 219 16.99 9.15 -4.11
C THR A 219 15.83 10.13 -3.96
N LEU A 220 14.62 9.62 -3.67
CA LEU A 220 13.43 10.45 -3.51
C LEU A 220 13.50 11.34 -2.27
N VAL A 221 14.00 10.82 -1.15
CA VAL A 221 14.22 11.60 0.08
C VAL A 221 15.23 12.74 -0.18
N GLU A 222 16.31 12.49 -0.91
CA GLU A 222 17.27 13.52 -1.30
C GLU A 222 16.61 14.58 -2.19
N ALA A 223 15.85 14.15 -3.20
CA ALA A 223 15.13 15.07 -4.09
C ALA A 223 14.12 15.95 -3.32
N ILE A 224 13.42 15.40 -2.34
CA ILE A 224 12.50 16.14 -1.47
C ILE A 224 13.30 17.15 -0.62
N PHE A 225 14.37 16.70 0.02
CA PHE A 225 15.22 17.55 0.86
C PHE A 225 15.77 18.75 0.08
N GLU A 226 16.29 18.53 -1.11
CA GLU A 226 16.81 19.60 -1.98
C GLU A 226 15.70 20.50 -2.54
N THR A 227 14.52 19.96 -2.81
CA THR A 227 13.34 20.77 -3.21
C THR A 227 12.95 21.73 -2.09
N LEU A 228 13.00 21.29 -0.83
CA LEU A 228 12.66 22.11 0.35
C LEU A 228 13.67 23.25 0.60
N ARG A 229 14.84 23.23 -0.04
CA ARG A 229 15.74 24.40 -0.04
C ARG A 229 15.24 25.53 -0.94
N ARG A 230 14.33 25.23 -1.86
CA ARG A 230 13.76 26.17 -2.85
C ARG A 230 12.29 26.46 -2.60
N GLU A 231 11.62 25.57 -1.93
CA GLU A 231 10.18 25.63 -1.63
C GLU A 231 9.94 25.54 -0.12
N ASN A 232 8.97 26.28 0.38
CA ASN A 232 8.67 26.28 1.81
C ASN A 232 8.05 24.96 2.25
N GLN A 233 7.22 24.35 1.39
CA GLN A 233 6.46 23.16 1.74
C GLN A 233 6.16 22.33 0.50
N VAL A 234 6.24 21.01 0.64
CA VAL A 234 5.87 20.04 -0.40
C VAL A 234 4.83 19.05 0.13
N MET A 235 4.10 18.44 -0.78
CA MET A 235 3.20 17.33 -0.48
C MET A 235 3.83 16.01 -0.92
N VAL A 236 3.77 14.99 -0.05
CA VAL A 236 4.28 13.64 -0.32
C VAL A 236 3.14 12.65 -0.15
N CYS A 237 2.84 11.89 -1.19
CA CYS A 237 1.77 10.90 -1.20
C CYS A 237 2.26 9.52 -1.61
N ALA A 238 1.53 8.49 -1.18
CA ALA A 238 1.63 7.14 -1.71
C ALA A 238 0.25 6.46 -1.66
N GLN A 239 0.13 5.31 -2.32
CA GLN A 239 -1.13 4.55 -2.31
C GLN A 239 -1.43 3.97 -0.94
N SER A 240 -0.43 3.40 -0.26
CA SER A 240 -0.59 2.75 1.05
C SER A 240 -0.08 3.61 2.21
N ASN A 241 -0.67 3.43 3.39
CA ASN A 241 -0.19 4.05 4.62
C ASN A 241 1.27 3.63 4.93
N MET A 242 1.60 2.36 4.71
CA MET A 242 2.94 1.84 4.97
C MET A 242 4.02 2.56 4.12
N ALA A 243 3.75 2.82 2.85
CA ALA A 243 4.67 3.55 1.99
C ALA A 243 4.82 5.02 2.43
N VAL A 244 3.73 5.67 2.84
CA VAL A 244 3.77 7.03 3.39
C VAL A 244 4.58 7.07 4.68
N ASP A 245 4.36 6.13 5.59
CA ASP A 245 5.05 6.08 6.87
C ASP A 245 6.56 5.84 6.68
N TRP A 246 6.92 4.94 5.77
CA TRP A 246 8.31 4.64 5.45
C TRP A 246 9.08 5.85 4.92
N ILE A 247 8.52 6.58 3.95
CA ILE A 247 9.18 7.78 3.41
C ILE A 247 9.21 8.92 4.43
N SER A 248 8.14 9.05 5.24
CA SER A 248 8.05 10.05 6.30
C SER A 248 9.12 9.83 7.38
N GLU A 249 9.32 8.59 7.80
CA GLU A 249 10.36 8.23 8.76
C GLU A 249 11.77 8.61 8.27
N ARG A 250 12.07 8.33 7.00
CA ARG A 250 13.34 8.70 6.37
C ARG A 250 13.55 10.22 6.31
N LEU A 251 12.49 10.98 6.05
CA LEU A 251 12.53 12.44 6.06
C LEU A 251 12.75 12.99 7.47
N VAL A 252 12.07 12.44 8.48
CA VAL A 252 12.26 12.80 9.89
C VAL A 252 13.69 12.51 10.35
N ASP A 253 14.28 11.37 9.94
CA ASP A 253 15.68 11.03 10.23
C ASP A 253 16.68 12.04 9.66
N ARG A 254 16.31 12.75 8.58
CA ARG A 254 17.06 13.85 8.00
C ARG A 254 16.76 15.21 8.64
N GLY A 255 15.97 15.26 9.70
CA GLY A 255 15.59 16.50 10.39
C GLY A 255 14.53 17.33 9.67
N VAL A 256 13.75 16.73 8.77
CA VAL A 256 12.67 17.42 8.08
C VAL A 256 11.41 17.40 8.95
N GLU A 257 10.76 18.57 9.13
CA GLU A 257 9.49 18.68 9.83
C GLU A 257 8.35 18.12 8.95
N VAL A 258 7.88 16.92 9.30
CA VAL A 258 6.79 16.22 8.61
C VAL A 258 5.51 16.34 9.41
N LEU A 259 4.41 16.65 8.74
CA LEU A 259 3.06 16.54 9.28
C LEU A 259 2.33 15.40 8.54
N ARG A 260 2.10 14.31 9.25
CA ARG A 260 1.43 13.11 8.74
C ARG A 260 -0.08 13.24 8.89
N ILE A 261 -0.81 13.32 7.79
CA ILE A 261 -2.27 13.32 7.78
C ILE A 261 -2.78 11.88 7.70
N GLY A 262 -3.58 11.50 8.67
CA GLY A 262 -4.05 10.12 8.87
C GLY A 262 -3.17 9.35 9.87
N ASN A 263 -3.67 8.20 10.32
CA ASN A 263 -2.96 7.39 11.30
C ASN A 263 -2.02 6.38 10.63
N PRO A 264 -0.80 6.16 11.19
CA PRO A 264 0.10 5.11 10.75
C PRO A 264 -0.53 3.73 10.91
N THR A 265 -0.29 2.83 9.97
CA THR A 265 -0.84 1.46 10.00
C THR A 265 -0.12 0.51 10.94
N LYS A 266 1.14 0.75 11.16
CA LYS A 266 1.93 0.04 12.19
C LYS A 266 2.61 1.08 13.04
N VAL A 267 2.28 1.06 14.30
CA VAL A 267 2.76 1.97 15.29
C VAL A 267 4.27 1.84 15.41
N ASN A 268 4.99 2.62 14.62
CA ASN A 268 6.27 3.11 15.07
C ASN A 268 5.95 4.29 15.99
N ASP A 269 6.21 4.16 17.28
CA ASP A 269 5.96 5.22 18.27
C ASP A 269 6.55 6.56 17.82
N LYS A 270 7.65 6.52 17.07
CA LYS A 270 8.30 7.67 16.48
C LYS A 270 7.36 8.43 15.52
N MET A 271 6.67 7.75 14.60
CA MET A 271 5.79 8.40 13.62
C MET A 271 4.47 8.89 14.22
N LEU A 272 4.00 8.30 15.32
CA LEU A 272 2.80 8.77 16.01
C LEU A 272 2.91 10.24 16.45
N SER A 273 4.06 10.66 16.93
CA SER A 273 4.29 12.05 17.37
C SER A 273 4.24 13.06 16.21
N PHE A 274 4.36 12.62 14.96
CA PHE A 274 4.30 13.44 13.75
C PHE A 274 2.92 13.47 13.10
N THR A 275 1.95 12.74 13.65
CA THR A 275 0.58 12.78 13.13
C THR A 275 -0.11 14.09 13.47
N TYR A 276 -0.97 14.53 12.56
CA TYR A 276 -1.79 15.75 12.74
C TYR A 276 -2.54 15.71 14.07
N GLU A 277 -3.19 14.60 14.40
CA GLU A 277 -3.97 14.47 15.63
C GLU A 277 -3.13 14.67 16.87
N ARG A 278 -1.98 14.00 16.97
CA ARG A 278 -1.07 14.12 18.12
C ARG A 278 -0.45 15.51 18.23
N ARG A 279 -0.03 16.10 17.10
CA ARG A 279 0.48 17.47 17.08
C ARG A 279 -0.60 18.49 17.46
N PHE A 280 -1.85 18.27 17.03
CA PHE A 280 -2.99 19.10 17.39
C PHE A 280 -3.27 19.02 18.90
N GLU A 281 -3.29 17.84 19.48
CA GLU A 281 -3.48 17.63 20.92
C GLU A 281 -2.35 18.21 21.79
N SER A 282 -1.12 18.20 21.26
CA SER A 282 0.06 18.71 21.98
C SER A 282 0.22 20.23 21.91
N HIS A 283 -0.63 20.93 21.15
CA HIS A 283 -0.55 22.38 21.01
C HIS A 283 -0.98 23.08 22.30
N PRO A 284 -0.29 24.16 22.74
CA PRO A 284 -0.58 24.87 23.98
C PRO A 284 -2.04 25.38 24.10
N ASP A 285 -2.67 25.73 22.99
CA ASP A 285 -4.07 26.22 22.95
C ASP A 285 -5.10 25.08 23.00
N TYR A 286 -4.70 23.82 22.84
CA TYR A 286 -5.63 22.70 22.78
C TYR A 286 -6.46 22.50 24.06
N PRO A 287 -5.92 22.59 25.30
CA PRO A 287 -6.74 22.49 26.51
C PRO A 287 -7.88 23.52 26.57
N SER A 288 -7.62 24.76 26.11
CA SER A 288 -8.64 25.82 26.04
C SER A 288 -9.72 25.49 25.00
N LEU A 289 -9.30 25.02 23.83
CA LEU A 289 -10.23 24.56 22.78
C LEU A 289 -11.08 23.38 23.25
N TRP A 290 -10.48 22.42 23.93
CA TRP A 290 -11.19 21.26 24.49
C TRP A 290 -12.26 21.67 25.50
N THR A 291 -11.93 22.61 26.40
CA THR A 291 -12.87 23.15 27.38
C THR A 291 -14.05 23.84 26.71
N LEU A 292 -13.80 24.67 25.69
CA LEU A 292 -14.85 25.31 24.90
C LEU A 292 -15.75 24.32 24.18
N ARG A 293 -15.16 23.30 23.53
CA ARG A 293 -15.91 22.25 22.85
C ARG A 293 -16.78 21.45 23.82
N LYS A 294 -16.29 21.17 25.03
CA LYS A 294 -17.06 20.53 26.10
C LYS A 294 -18.25 21.43 26.52
N ALA A 295 -18.02 22.71 26.78
CA ALA A 295 -19.08 23.68 27.14
C ALA A 295 -20.15 23.79 26.04
N ILE A 296 -19.76 23.82 24.76
CA ILE A 296 -20.68 23.82 23.62
C ILE A 296 -21.58 22.59 23.63
N ARG A 297 -21.00 21.39 23.82
CA ARG A 297 -21.75 20.12 23.87
C ARG A 297 -22.73 20.09 25.05
N GLU A 298 -22.28 20.50 26.23
CA GLU A 298 -23.14 20.58 27.42
C GLU A 298 -24.30 21.53 27.25
N MET A 299 -24.09 22.71 26.62
CA MET A 299 -25.15 23.63 26.29
C MET A 299 -26.14 23.03 25.29
N GLN A 300 -25.65 22.37 24.24
CA GLN A 300 -26.50 21.72 23.23
C GLN A 300 -27.37 20.62 23.84
N GLY A 301 -26.83 19.84 24.79
CA GLY A 301 -27.57 18.79 25.50
C GLY A 301 -28.60 19.28 26.51
N LYS A 302 -28.48 20.54 26.99
CA LYS A 302 -29.35 21.12 28.03
C LYS A 302 -30.33 22.17 27.48
N ARG A 303 -30.59 22.20 26.20
CA ARG A 303 -31.45 23.21 25.55
C ARG A 303 -32.85 23.26 26.20
N LYS A 304 -33.18 24.38 26.87
CA LYS A 304 -34.52 24.67 27.37
C LYS A 304 -35.24 25.61 26.41
N ARG A 305 -36.56 25.39 26.18
CA ARG A 305 -37.40 26.33 25.43
C ARG A 305 -37.49 27.64 26.20
N GLY A 306 -37.16 28.78 25.54
CA GLY A 306 -37.38 30.13 26.10
C GLY A 306 -36.14 30.87 26.65
N ASP A 307 -34.92 30.34 26.45
CA ASP A 307 -33.68 31.03 26.86
C ASP A 307 -33.26 32.07 25.82
N HIS A 308 -33.56 33.33 26.06
CA HIS A 308 -33.31 34.48 25.16
C HIS A 308 -31.81 34.78 24.91
N GLY A 309 -30.91 34.32 25.77
CA GLY A 309 -29.45 34.49 25.63
C GLY A 309 -28.69 33.27 25.10
N TYR A 310 -29.39 32.15 24.89
CA TYR A 310 -28.79 30.88 24.55
C TYR A 310 -28.02 30.91 23.21
N HIS A 311 -28.65 31.46 22.18
CA HIS A 311 -28.07 31.51 20.85
C HIS A 311 -26.81 32.37 20.80
N ASP A 312 -26.88 33.58 21.38
CA ASP A 312 -25.75 34.51 21.43
C ASP A 312 -24.57 33.92 22.20
N LYS A 313 -24.82 33.25 23.32
CA LYS A 313 -23.79 32.62 24.13
C LYS A 313 -23.16 31.42 23.38
N LEU A 314 -23.99 30.61 22.75
CA LEU A 314 -23.53 29.45 21.96
C LEU A 314 -22.69 29.91 20.76
N ASP A 315 -23.10 30.97 20.07
CA ASP A 315 -22.39 31.49 18.90
C ASP A 315 -21.05 32.13 19.30
N ARG A 316 -20.99 32.84 20.46
CA ARG A 316 -19.71 33.32 21.01
C ARG A 316 -18.75 32.18 21.33
N LEU A 317 -19.23 31.09 21.96
CA LEU A 317 -18.39 29.92 22.27
C LEU A 317 -17.91 29.22 20.99
N LYS A 318 -18.77 29.05 19.99
CA LYS A 318 -18.42 28.48 18.68
C LYS A 318 -17.38 29.34 17.97
N SER A 319 -17.58 30.68 17.92
CA SER A 319 -16.63 31.60 17.29
C SER A 319 -15.25 31.53 17.94
N ARG A 320 -15.21 31.50 19.29
CA ARG A 320 -13.95 31.35 20.03
C ARG A 320 -13.28 30.01 19.79
N ALA A 321 -14.05 28.92 19.76
CA ALA A 321 -13.50 27.59 19.44
C ALA A 321 -12.94 27.54 18.02
N THR A 322 -13.64 28.14 17.05
CA THR A 322 -13.16 28.23 15.65
C THR A 322 -11.87 29.05 15.56
N GLU A 323 -11.76 30.17 16.27
CA GLU A 323 -10.55 31.01 16.33
C GLU A 323 -9.34 30.20 16.83
N LEU A 324 -9.50 29.45 17.94
CA LEU A 324 -8.46 28.60 18.48
C LEU A 324 -8.08 27.47 17.51
N GLU A 325 -9.06 26.83 16.90
CA GLU A 325 -8.83 25.78 15.90
C GLU A 325 -8.04 26.28 14.69
N VAL A 326 -8.40 27.45 14.17
CA VAL A 326 -7.68 28.11 13.07
C VAL A 326 -6.24 28.43 13.47
N ARG A 327 -6.02 28.95 14.71
CA ARG A 327 -4.69 29.26 15.22
C ARG A 327 -3.82 28.00 15.35
N ILE A 328 -4.35 26.93 15.92
CA ILE A 328 -3.64 25.65 16.02
C ILE A 328 -3.26 25.14 14.62
N ASN A 329 -4.23 25.12 13.70
CA ASN A 329 -3.98 24.66 12.33
C ASN A 329 -2.93 25.53 11.63
N ALA A 330 -3.01 26.86 11.76
CA ALA A 330 -2.03 27.76 11.17
C ALA A 330 -0.61 27.49 11.69
N ALA A 331 -0.45 27.21 12.99
CA ALA A 331 0.83 26.84 13.56
C ALA A 331 1.34 25.48 13.05
N LEU A 332 0.49 24.45 13.01
CA LEU A 332 0.89 23.11 12.56
C LEU A 332 1.29 23.10 11.10
N PHE A 333 0.46 23.69 10.23
CA PHE A 333 0.75 23.74 8.80
C PHE A 333 1.87 24.73 8.44
N GLY A 334 2.03 25.80 9.20
CA GLY A 334 3.11 26.77 9.02
C GLY A 334 4.49 26.21 9.38
N ASN A 335 4.57 25.34 10.38
CA ASN A 335 5.82 24.69 10.80
C ASN A 335 6.19 23.47 9.94
N ALA A 336 5.21 22.80 9.35
CA ALA A 336 5.46 21.61 8.55
C ALA A 336 6.13 21.96 7.22
N ARG A 337 7.22 21.26 6.90
CA ARG A 337 7.92 21.36 5.60
C ARG A 337 7.39 20.33 4.61
N VAL A 338 6.93 19.19 5.12
CA VAL A 338 6.31 18.11 4.34
C VAL A 338 4.94 17.78 4.90
N ILE A 339 3.94 17.79 4.04
CA ILE A 339 2.61 17.23 4.31
C ILE A 339 2.56 15.84 3.69
N ALA A 340 2.52 14.80 4.54
CA ALA A 340 2.54 13.41 4.11
C ALA A 340 1.18 12.75 4.31
N CYS A 341 0.62 12.13 3.28
CA CYS A 341 -0.67 11.43 3.34
C CYS A 341 -0.79 10.34 2.26
N THR A 342 -1.81 9.49 2.35
CA THR A 342 -2.19 8.64 1.23
C THR A 342 -2.81 9.47 0.10
N LEU A 343 -2.88 8.94 -1.11
CA LEU A 343 -3.53 9.60 -2.24
C LEU A 343 -4.98 10.00 -1.90
N ALA A 344 -5.76 9.08 -1.33
CA ALA A 344 -7.11 9.38 -0.84
C ALA A 344 -7.10 10.36 0.34
N GLY A 345 -6.12 10.26 1.24
CA GLY A 345 -5.92 11.16 2.38
C GLY A 345 -5.67 12.61 1.98
N SER A 346 -5.18 12.87 0.77
CA SER A 346 -5.01 14.22 0.23
C SER A 346 -6.34 14.98 0.07
N ALA A 347 -7.47 14.27 0.02
CA ALA A 347 -8.80 14.86 0.01
C ALA A 347 -9.33 15.20 1.42
N SER A 348 -8.55 14.96 2.48
CA SER A 348 -8.93 15.27 3.85
C SER A 348 -9.39 16.74 4.01
N ARG A 349 -10.42 16.94 4.84
CA ARG A 349 -10.98 18.26 5.10
C ARG A 349 -9.94 19.25 5.65
N VAL A 350 -8.98 18.77 6.43
CA VAL A 350 -7.91 19.63 6.98
C VAL A 350 -6.97 20.20 5.91
N LEU A 351 -6.92 19.56 4.73
CA LEU A 351 -6.17 20.01 3.55
C LEU A 351 -7.04 20.79 2.54
N SER A 352 -8.29 21.11 2.90
CA SER A 352 -9.19 21.85 1.99
C SER A 352 -8.60 23.21 1.65
N GLY A 353 -8.64 23.58 0.37
CA GLY A 353 -8.09 24.87 -0.10
C GLY A 353 -6.58 24.95 -0.22
N MET A 354 -5.82 24.02 0.35
CA MET A 354 -4.36 24.03 0.22
C MET A 354 -3.90 23.65 -1.20
N LYS A 355 -2.84 24.34 -1.64
CA LYS A 355 -2.14 24.11 -2.90
C LYS A 355 -0.64 24.01 -2.63
N PHE A 356 0.05 23.18 -3.39
CA PHE A 356 1.46 22.90 -3.25
C PHE A 356 2.19 23.21 -4.56
N ALA A 357 3.40 23.76 -4.48
CA ALA A 357 4.24 23.93 -5.67
C ALA A 357 4.60 22.54 -6.24
N THR A 358 5.00 21.61 -5.37
CA THR A 358 5.43 20.26 -5.77
C THR A 358 4.69 19.18 -4.98
N LEU A 359 4.24 18.16 -5.73
CA LEU A 359 3.73 16.88 -5.20
C LEU A 359 4.70 15.77 -5.58
N PHE A 360 5.08 14.97 -4.59
CA PHE A 360 5.79 13.71 -4.78
C PHE A 360 4.82 12.55 -4.55
N ILE A 361 4.78 11.59 -5.48
CA ILE A 361 4.00 10.35 -5.33
C ILE A 361 4.98 9.18 -5.37
N ASP A 362 5.16 8.51 -4.24
CA ASP A 362 5.93 7.26 -4.16
C ASP A 362 5.03 6.06 -4.47
N GLU A 363 5.64 4.99 -4.97
CA GLU A 363 4.95 3.77 -5.44
C GLU A 363 3.82 4.07 -6.45
N ALA A 364 4.07 5.04 -7.35
CA ALA A 364 3.08 5.52 -8.32
C ALA A 364 2.58 4.43 -9.30
N ALA A 365 3.40 3.40 -9.52
CA ALA A 365 3.03 2.26 -10.36
C ALA A 365 2.00 1.30 -9.72
N GLN A 366 1.70 1.46 -8.42
CA GLN A 366 0.73 0.63 -7.70
C GLN A 366 -0.62 1.31 -7.53
N ALA A 367 -0.75 2.56 -7.94
CA ALA A 367 -1.96 3.34 -7.80
C ALA A 367 -2.76 3.35 -9.10
N LEU A 368 -4.09 3.22 -9.00
CA LEU A 368 -4.97 3.54 -10.11
C LEU A 368 -4.75 5.00 -10.53
N GLU A 369 -4.81 5.27 -11.83
CA GLU A 369 -4.66 6.63 -12.36
C GLU A 369 -5.61 7.62 -11.66
N ALA A 370 -6.87 7.23 -11.46
CA ALA A 370 -7.87 8.05 -10.78
C ALA A 370 -7.47 8.45 -9.35
N ALA A 371 -6.78 7.57 -8.62
CA ALA A 371 -6.28 7.87 -7.28
C ALA A 371 -5.18 8.94 -7.30
N CYS A 372 -4.28 8.89 -8.27
CA CYS A 372 -3.24 9.92 -8.45
C CYS A 372 -3.85 11.31 -8.67
N TRP A 373 -4.93 11.40 -9.45
CA TRP A 373 -5.60 12.67 -9.73
C TRP A 373 -6.21 13.33 -8.49
N ILE A 374 -6.54 12.57 -7.43
CA ILE A 374 -7.01 13.15 -6.16
C ILE A 374 -5.97 14.12 -5.58
N ALA A 375 -4.69 13.73 -5.61
CA ALA A 375 -3.59 14.54 -5.10
C ALA A 375 -3.10 15.59 -6.13
N ILE A 376 -3.00 15.21 -7.41
CA ILE A 376 -2.43 16.06 -8.48
C ILE A 376 -3.18 17.38 -8.62
N ARG A 377 -4.49 17.39 -8.43
CA ARG A 377 -5.30 18.63 -8.48
C ARG A 377 -4.89 19.70 -7.45
N LYS A 378 -4.04 19.34 -6.48
CA LYS A 378 -3.51 20.25 -5.46
C LYS A 378 -2.10 20.77 -5.76
N ALA A 379 -1.49 20.38 -6.86
CA ALA A 379 -0.09 20.68 -7.15
C ALA A 379 0.13 21.38 -8.49
N ASN A 380 1.24 22.13 -8.58
CA ASN A 380 1.65 22.77 -9.81
C ASN A 380 2.62 21.89 -10.62
N ARG A 381 3.44 21.06 -9.98
CA ARG A 381 4.29 20.05 -10.62
C ARG A 381 4.20 18.73 -9.87
N VAL A 382 4.50 17.65 -10.57
CA VAL A 382 4.33 16.29 -10.07
C VAL A 382 5.60 15.48 -10.28
N ILE A 383 6.11 14.90 -9.22
CA ILE A 383 7.23 13.97 -9.24
C ILE A 383 6.70 12.59 -8.90
N LEU A 384 6.86 11.65 -9.81
CA LEU A 384 6.45 10.26 -9.62
C LEU A 384 7.68 9.40 -9.35
N ALA A 385 7.59 8.51 -8.38
CA ALA A 385 8.59 7.48 -8.15
C ALA A 385 7.91 6.12 -8.08
N GLY A 386 8.53 5.11 -8.66
CA GLY A 386 7.96 3.76 -8.71
C GLY A 386 8.67 2.86 -9.70
N ASP A 387 8.07 1.71 -9.91
CA ASP A 387 8.55 0.74 -10.90
C ASP A 387 7.35 0.03 -11.55
N HIS A 388 7.07 0.39 -12.79
CA HIS A 388 5.96 -0.18 -13.55
C HIS A 388 6.21 -1.63 -14.03
N GLN A 389 7.41 -2.15 -13.83
CA GLN A 389 7.75 -3.56 -14.04
C GLN A 389 7.54 -4.43 -12.79
N GLN A 390 7.06 -3.82 -11.69
CA GLN A 390 6.61 -4.49 -10.47
C GLN A 390 5.08 -4.53 -10.40
N LEU A 391 4.52 -4.80 -9.20
CA LEU A 391 3.09 -5.01 -9.04
C LEU A 391 2.25 -3.82 -9.55
N PRO A 392 1.26 -4.09 -10.41
CA PRO A 392 0.27 -3.11 -10.80
C PRO A 392 -0.78 -2.90 -9.70
N PRO A 393 -1.65 -1.89 -9.82
CA PRO A 393 -2.82 -1.80 -8.97
C PRO A 393 -3.73 -3.01 -9.13
N THR A 394 -4.37 -3.42 -8.04
CA THR A 394 -5.33 -4.52 -8.07
C THR A 394 -6.64 -4.06 -8.73
N VAL A 395 -7.07 -4.80 -9.74
CA VAL A 395 -8.36 -4.64 -10.43
C VAL A 395 -9.09 -5.99 -10.40
N LYS A 396 -10.31 -6.02 -9.88
CA LYS A 396 -11.09 -7.25 -9.71
C LYS A 396 -11.96 -7.56 -10.92
N SER A 397 -12.53 -6.53 -11.54
CA SER A 397 -13.30 -6.67 -12.76
C SER A 397 -12.39 -7.05 -13.95
N ILE A 398 -12.58 -8.25 -14.47
CA ILE A 398 -11.83 -8.74 -15.64
C ILE A 398 -12.08 -7.85 -16.87
N GLU A 399 -13.30 -7.35 -17.03
CA GLU A 399 -13.67 -6.47 -18.12
C GLU A 399 -13.00 -5.10 -18.00
N ALA A 400 -13.01 -4.51 -16.79
CA ALA A 400 -12.31 -3.25 -16.53
C ALA A 400 -10.79 -3.39 -16.72
N LEU A 401 -10.22 -4.51 -16.30
CA LEU A 401 -8.79 -4.81 -16.50
C LEU A 401 -8.45 -4.92 -18.00
N LYS A 402 -9.23 -5.68 -18.76
CA LYS A 402 -9.07 -5.80 -20.24
C LYS A 402 -9.28 -4.45 -20.93
N GLY A 403 -10.17 -3.60 -20.41
CA GLY A 403 -10.41 -2.25 -20.91
C GLY A 403 -9.24 -1.28 -20.66
N GLY A 404 -8.30 -1.62 -19.76
CA GLY A 404 -7.10 -0.84 -19.47
C GLY A 404 -7.18 -0.04 -18.16
N LEU A 405 -8.06 -0.40 -17.21
CA LEU A 405 -8.10 0.25 -15.88
C LEU A 405 -6.81 0.05 -15.09
N GLY A 406 -6.11 -1.07 -15.28
CA GLY A 406 -4.84 -1.36 -14.66
C GLY A 406 -3.64 -0.56 -15.20
N THR A 407 -3.81 0.20 -16.28
CA THR A 407 -2.76 1.08 -16.81
C THR A 407 -2.60 2.29 -15.87
N THR A 408 -1.44 2.41 -15.25
CA THR A 408 -1.18 3.48 -14.28
C THR A 408 -0.84 4.81 -14.96
N LEU A 409 -0.98 5.90 -14.23
CA LEU A 409 -0.53 7.22 -14.71
C LEU A 409 0.97 7.21 -15.03
N MET A 410 1.78 6.55 -14.21
CA MET A 410 3.21 6.40 -14.45
C MET A 410 3.50 5.69 -15.77
N GLU A 411 2.87 4.53 -16.03
CA GLU A 411 3.01 3.79 -17.31
C GLU A 411 2.62 4.66 -18.51
N ARG A 412 1.57 5.43 -18.36
CA ARG A 412 1.10 6.34 -19.41
C ARG A 412 2.16 7.39 -19.73
N ILE A 413 2.70 8.06 -18.73
CA ILE A 413 3.71 9.11 -18.92
C ILE A 413 5.03 8.51 -19.43
N VAL A 414 5.47 7.36 -18.93
CA VAL A 414 6.65 6.65 -19.44
C VAL A 414 6.53 6.39 -20.95
N LYS A 415 5.33 6.04 -21.41
CA LYS A 415 5.07 5.75 -22.82
C LYS A 415 4.96 7.02 -23.68
N SER A 416 4.29 8.06 -23.17
CA SER A 416 4.05 9.30 -23.93
C SER A 416 5.24 10.26 -23.89
N ASN A 417 5.98 10.31 -22.77
CA ASN A 417 7.06 11.26 -22.51
C ASN A 417 8.29 10.58 -21.87
N PRO A 418 8.97 9.66 -22.58
CA PRO A 418 10.09 8.91 -22.04
C PRO A 418 11.26 9.82 -21.59
N GLN A 419 11.34 11.05 -22.11
CA GLN A 419 12.40 12.03 -21.77
C GLN A 419 12.29 12.57 -20.33
N VAL A 420 11.16 12.40 -19.64
CA VAL A 420 11.01 12.83 -18.24
C VAL A 420 11.37 11.72 -17.26
N VAL A 421 11.77 10.55 -17.76
CA VAL A 421 12.05 9.35 -16.96
C VAL A 421 13.54 9.19 -16.74
N THR A 422 13.94 9.05 -15.48
CA THR A 422 15.31 8.65 -15.11
C THR A 422 15.28 7.26 -14.49
N LEU A 423 15.96 6.31 -15.13
CA LEU A 423 16.13 4.95 -14.62
C LEU A 423 17.32 4.90 -13.66
N LEU A 424 17.10 4.39 -12.44
CA LEU A 424 18.17 4.04 -11.52
C LEU A 424 18.79 2.72 -11.96
N LYS A 425 20.11 2.68 -12.18
CA LYS A 425 20.78 1.56 -12.86
C LYS A 425 21.64 0.69 -11.95
N MET A 426 21.91 1.11 -10.71
CA MET A 426 22.73 0.35 -9.78
C MET A 426 21.89 -0.16 -8.60
N GLN A 427 21.87 -1.45 -8.40
CA GLN A 427 21.16 -2.09 -7.29
C GLN A 427 22.12 -2.57 -6.19
N TYR A 428 21.66 -2.53 -4.94
CA TYR A 428 22.42 -2.80 -3.72
C TYR A 428 21.82 -3.92 -2.86
N ARG A 429 20.95 -4.74 -3.44
CA ARG A 429 20.19 -5.75 -2.70
C ARG A 429 20.68 -7.16 -3.01
N MET A 430 20.66 -7.53 -4.27
CA MET A 430 20.72 -8.92 -4.72
C MET A 430 22.10 -9.31 -5.21
N ASN A 431 22.40 -10.61 -5.07
CA ASN A 431 23.44 -11.24 -5.86
C ASN A 431 23.21 -10.99 -7.35
N ASP A 432 24.30 -10.83 -8.09
CA ASP A 432 24.28 -10.45 -9.51
C ASP A 432 23.49 -11.43 -10.39
N GLU A 433 23.62 -12.73 -10.16
CA GLU A 433 22.92 -13.75 -10.96
C GLU A 433 21.40 -13.66 -10.81
N ILE A 434 20.90 -13.31 -9.61
CA ILE A 434 19.48 -13.11 -9.37
C ILE A 434 19.00 -11.86 -10.12
N MET A 435 19.75 -10.74 -10.02
CA MET A 435 19.37 -9.51 -10.68
C MET A 435 19.54 -9.55 -12.19
N ARG A 436 20.56 -10.25 -12.71
CA ARG A 436 20.87 -10.33 -14.14
C ARG A 436 19.66 -10.80 -14.95
N PHE A 437 18.98 -11.85 -14.52
CA PHE A 437 17.76 -12.32 -15.19
C PHE A 437 16.68 -11.22 -15.24
N SER A 438 16.38 -10.60 -14.10
CA SER A 438 15.38 -9.51 -14.04
C SER A 438 15.80 -8.29 -14.84
N SER A 439 17.10 -7.95 -14.83
CA SER A 439 17.66 -6.85 -15.61
C SER A 439 17.47 -7.06 -17.12
N GLU A 440 17.81 -8.24 -17.61
CA GLU A 440 17.68 -8.59 -19.04
C GLU A 440 16.22 -8.59 -19.48
N TRP A 441 15.32 -9.22 -18.71
CA TRP A 441 13.94 -9.39 -19.11
C TRP A 441 13.08 -8.13 -18.97
N PHE A 442 13.23 -7.39 -17.86
CA PHE A 442 12.34 -6.27 -17.53
C PHE A 442 12.96 -4.89 -17.74
N TYR A 443 14.31 -4.78 -17.71
CA TYR A 443 15.00 -3.48 -17.73
C TYR A 443 16.03 -3.38 -18.85
N HIS A 444 15.90 -4.19 -19.89
CA HIS A 444 16.75 -4.17 -21.09
C HIS A 444 18.25 -4.28 -20.79
N GLY A 445 18.62 -5.02 -19.75
CA GLY A 445 20.02 -5.20 -19.32
C GLY A 445 20.67 -3.96 -18.71
N GLN A 446 19.89 -2.92 -18.38
CA GLN A 446 20.44 -1.65 -17.91
C GLN A 446 20.72 -1.60 -16.41
N VAL A 447 20.19 -2.52 -15.62
CA VAL A 447 20.40 -2.56 -14.16
C VAL A 447 21.57 -3.49 -13.85
N GLN A 448 22.53 -2.96 -13.09
CA GLN A 448 23.76 -3.65 -12.70
C GLN A 448 23.85 -3.75 -11.18
N SER A 449 24.56 -4.74 -10.70
CA SER A 449 24.79 -4.93 -9.27
C SER A 449 26.00 -4.13 -8.81
N ALA A 450 25.87 -3.48 -7.66
CA ALA A 450 26.99 -2.82 -7.00
C ALA A 450 28.05 -3.85 -6.58
N PRO A 451 29.35 -3.48 -6.60
CA PRO A 451 30.44 -4.41 -6.31
C PRO A 451 30.28 -5.16 -4.98
N GLU A 452 29.77 -4.48 -3.94
CA GLU A 452 29.60 -5.02 -2.58
C GLU A 452 28.51 -6.11 -2.44
N VAL A 453 27.59 -6.19 -3.40
CA VAL A 453 26.52 -7.21 -3.38
C VAL A 453 26.65 -8.23 -4.50
N LYS A 454 27.53 -7.98 -5.45
CA LYS A 454 27.65 -8.77 -6.68
C LYS A 454 27.81 -10.27 -6.44
N TYR A 455 28.63 -10.63 -5.47
CA TYR A 455 28.95 -12.03 -5.13
C TYR A 455 28.41 -12.43 -3.74
N ARG A 456 27.41 -11.71 -3.24
CA ARG A 456 26.80 -11.98 -1.95
C ARG A 456 26.23 -13.40 -1.91
N SER A 457 26.62 -14.17 -0.91
CA SER A 457 26.18 -15.56 -0.68
C SER A 457 26.14 -15.87 0.80
N ILE A 458 25.40 -16.91 1.20
CA ILE A 458 25.35 -17.41 2.58
C ILE A 458 26.47 -18.39 2.83
N LEU A 459 26.73 -19.25 1.86
CA LEU A 459 27.79 -20.28 1.91
C LEU A 459 28.76 -20.04 0.75
N ASP A 460 30.03 -20.30 0.99
CA ASP A 460 31.03 -20.25 -0.06
C ASP A 460 30.67 -21.25 -1.16
N PHE A 461 30.83 -20.84 -2.42
CA PHE A 461 30.52 -21.63 -3.61
C PHE A 461 29.06 -22.09 -3.72
N ASP A 462 28.14 -21.48 -2.99
CA ASP A 462 26.71 -21.81 -3.14
C ASP A 462 26.14 -21.17 -4.42
N THR A 463 25.37 -21.93 -5.18
CA THR A 463 24.70 -21.44 -6.39
C THR A 463 23.57 -20.46 -6.00
N PRO A 464 23.58 -19.20 -6.45
CA PRO A 464 22.58 -18.20 -6.01
C PRO A 464 21.14 -18.56 -6.41
N MET A 465 20.96 -19.25 -7.53
CA MET A 465 19.64 -19.64 -8.04
C MET A 465 19.58 -21.14 -8.30
N VAL A 466 18.50 -21.77 -7.87
CA VAL A 466 18.24 -23.20 -8.08
C VAL A 466 16.78 -23.38 -8.52
N TRP A 467 16.58 -24.24 -9.53
CA TRP A 467 15.25 -24.75 -9.89
C TRP A 467 15.17 -26.22 -9.53
N ILE A 468 14.21 -26.57 -8.68
CA ILE A 468 13.87 -27.94 -8.33
C ILE A 468 12.70 -28.36 -9.21
N ASP A 469 12.99 -29.14 -10.23
CA ASP A 469 11.99 -29.63 -11.17
C ASP A 469 11.16 -30.75 -10.55
N THR A 470 9.85 -30.64 -10.69
CA THR A 470 8.89 -31.65 -10.20
C THR A 470 8.16 -32.38 -11.33
N SER A 471 8.57 -32.19 -12.58
CA SER A 471 7.91 -32.79 -13.75
C SER A 471 7.95 -34.31 -13.79
N ASP A 472 8.96 -34.93 -13.16
CA ASP A 472 9.14 -36.37 -13.06
C ASP A 472 8.49 -37.00 -11.80
N LYS A 473 7.87 -36.18 -10.95
CA LYS A 473 7.39 -36.60 -9.61
C LYS A 473 5.89 -36.86 -9.50
N ASP A 474 5.14 -36.76 -10.60
CA ASP A 474 3.66 -36.89 -10.63
C ASP A 474 2.92 -36.02 -9.58
N PHE A 475 3.52 -34.86 -9.25
CA PHE A 475 2.90 -33.90 -8.37
C PHE A 475 1.76 -33.19 -9.08
N LYS A 476 0.54 -33.26 -8.51
CA LYS A 476 -0.66 -32.72 -9.17
C LYS A 476 -1.23 -31.52 -8.41
N GLU A 477 -1.52 -30.48 -9.18
CA GLU A 477 -2.32 -29.37 -8.65
C GLU A 477 -3.75 -29.79 -8.35
N GLN A 478 -4.32 -29.29 -7.27
CA GLN A 478 -5.70 -29.57 -6.84
C GLN A 478 -6.47 -28.28 -6.64
N PHE A 479 -7.77 -28.30 -6.97
CA PHE A 479 -8.67 -27.21 -6.61
C PHE A 479 -9.09 -27.33 -5.15
N VAL A 480 -9.12 -26.19 -4.46
CA VAL A 480 -9.56 -26.13 -3.05
C VAL A 480 -10.67 -25.09 -2.91
N GLY A 481 -11.86 -25.55 -2.49
CA GLY A 481 -13.02 -24.70 -2.22
C GLY A 481 -13.70 -24.12 -3.44
N GLU A 482 -14.76 -23.35 -3.21
CA GLU A 482 -15.60 -22.72 -4.26
C GLU A 482 -14.90 -21.51 -4.96
N SER A 483 -13.76 -21.06 -4.48
CA SER A 483 -13.09 -19.83 -4.91
C SER A 483 -11.89 -20.03 -5.84
N PHE A 484 -11.86 -21.11 -6.63
CA PHE A 484 -10.77 -21.42 -7.57
C PHE A 484 -9.36 -21.41 -6.96
N GLY A 485 -9.23 -21.60 -5.66
CA GLY A 485 -7.96 -21.78 -4.99
C GLY A 485 -7.24 -23.02 -5.51
N ARG A 486 -5.91 -22.94 -5.69
CA ARG A 486 -5.09 -24.08 -6.10
C ARG A 486 -4.08 -24.41 -5.02
N ILE A 487 -3.82 -25.69 -4.87
CA ILE A 487 -2.82 -26.24 -3.96
C ILE A 487 -2.09 -27.40 -4.65
N ASN A 488 -0.81 -27.52 -4.39
CA ASN A 488 0.01 -28.70 -4.69
C ASN A 488 0.67 -29.12 -3.38
N LYS A 489 0.09 -30.11 -2.71
CA LYS A 489 0.52 -30.53 -1.38
C LYS A 489 1.92 -31.13 -1.40
N ASP A 490 2.20 -31.93 -2.42
CA ASP A 490 3.49 -32.60 -2.56
C ASP A 490 4.62 -31.59 -2.82
N GLU A 491 4.36 -30.59 -3.66
CA GLU A 491 5.30 -29.46 -3.87
C GLU A 491 5.50 -28.65 -2.57
N ALA A 492 4.45 -28.44 -1.76
CA ALA A 492 4.57 -27.76 -0.47
C ALA A 492 5.45 -28.56 0.51
N ILE A 493 5.27 -29.87 0.57
CA ILE A 493 6.11 -30.78 1.38
C ILE A 493 7.56 -30.69 0.92
N LEU A 494 7.80 -30.80 -0.38
CA LEU A 494 9.14 -30.69 -0.98
C LEU A 494 9.77 -29.32 -0.70
N THR A 495 8.98 -28.24 -0.74
CA THR A 495 9.44 -26.88 -0.40
C THR A 495 10.03 -26.82 1.01
N LEU A 496 9.34 -27.42 1.98
CA LEU A 496 9.81 -27.41 3.37
C LEU A 496 10.96 -28.40 3.61
N GLN A 497 10.97 -29.54 2.94
CA GLN A 497 12.11 -30.45 2.96
C GLN A 497 13.36 -29.77 2.42
N THR A 498 13.25 -29.08 1.30
CA THR A 498 14.34 -28.29 0.71
C THR A 498 14.87 -27.22 1.68
N LEU A 499 13.97 -26.49 2.37
CA LEU A 499 14.37 -25.52 3.37
C LEU A 499 15.08 -26.19 4.56
N GLN A 500 14.58 -27.34 5.00
CA GLN A 500 15.18 -28.11 6.08
C GLN A 500 16.61 -28.58 5.71
N GLU A 501 16.78 -29.11 4.51
CA GLU A 501 18.09 -29.52 3.98
C GLU A 501 19.05 -28.33 3.88
N TYR A 502 18.56 -27.19 3.41
CA TYR A 502 19.36 -25.99 3.28
C TYR A 502 19.78 -25.43 4.65
N PHE A 503 18.87 -25.37 5.63
CA PHE A 503 19.21 -24.99 7.01
C PHE A 503 20.18 -25.98 7.67
N THR A 504 20.06 -27.27 7.37
CA THR A 504 21.00 -28.28 7.86
C THR A 504 22.40 -28.07 7.25
N LYS A 505 22.48 -27.74 5.95
CA LYS A 505 23.72 -27.41 5.25
C LYS A 505 24.41 -26.16 5.82
N ILE A 506 23.64 -25.12 6.12
CA ILE A 506 24.16 -23.89 6.74
C ILE A 506 24.64 -24.15 8.16
N GLY A 507 23.91 -24.97 8.91
CA GLY A 507 24.15 -25.24 10.34
C GLY A 507 23.31 -24.33 11.24
N ARG A 508 22.74 -24.93 12.30
CA ARG A 508 21.79 -24.27 13.22
C ARG A 508 22.35 -22.98 13.84
N GLU A 509 23.58 -23.04 14.34
CA GLU A 509 24.20 -21.88 14.99
C GLU A 509 24.39 -20.73 14.02
N HIS A 510 24.82 -21.00 12.80
CA HIS A 510 25.01 -19.97 11.79
C HIS A 510 23.68 -19.31 11.39
N VAL A 511 22.61 -20.10 11.15
CA VAL A 511 21.28 -19.56 10.84
C VAL A 511 20.76 -18.63 11.92
N LEU A 512 20.94 -19.01 13.19
CA LEU A 512 20.41 -18.25 14.33
C LEU A 512 21.26 -17.01 14.67
N ASN A 513 22.59 -17.14 14.63
CA ASN A 513 23.51 -16.05 14.97
C ASN A 513 23.50 -14.94 13.92
N GLU A 514 23.55 -15.31 12.64
CA GLU A 514 23.47 -14.36 11.52
C GLU A 514 22.03 -13.94 11.21
N ARG A 515 21.05 -14.54 11.90
CA ARG A 515 19.61 -14.25 11.72
C ARG A 515 19.16 -14.36 10.27
N ILE A 516 19.61 -15.43 9.57
CA ILE A 516 19.30 -15.65 8.17
C ILE A 516 17.78 -15.75 8.00
N ASP A 517 17.20 -14.76 7.38
CA ASP A 517 15.76 -14.67 7.20
C ASP A 517 15.30 -15.30 5.87
N VAL A 518 14.15 -15.97 5.94
CA VAL A 518 13.61 -16.76 4.83
C VAL A 518 12.22 -16.32 4.48
N GLY A 519 11.97 -16.17 3.20
CA GLY A 519 10.62 -15.98 2.64
C GLY A 519 10.20 -17.19 1.82
N ILE A 520 9.01 -17.70 2.07
CA ILE A 520 8.36 -18.69 1.22
C ILE A 520 7.20 -18.02 0.51
N ILE A 521 7.26 -17.98 -0.81
CA ILE A 521 6.29 -17.28 -1.66
C ILE A 521 5.50 -18.29 -2.48
N SER A 522 4.19 -18.11 -2.56
CA SER A 522 3.36 -18.81 -3.53
C SER A 522 2.31 -17.87 -4.13
N PRO A 523 1.95 -18.02 -5.41
CA PRO A 523 0.90 -17.22 -6.05
C PRO A 523 -0.50 -17.52 -5.51
N TYR A 524 -0.69 -18.64 -4.80
CA TYR A 524 -2.01 -19.12 -4.37
C TYR A 524 -2.15 -19.10 -2.84
N ARG A 525 -3.19 -18.42 -2.34
CA ARG A 525 -3.47 -18.32 -0.88
C ARG A 525 -3.66 -19.68 -0.21
N ALA A 526 -4.27 -20.65 -0.89
CA ALA A 526 -4.44 -22.00 -0.35
C ALA A 526 -3.09 -22.68 -0.08
N GLN A 527 -2.14 -22.54 -0.99
CA GLN A 527 -0.76 -23.05 -0.81
C GLN A 527 -0.06 -22.35 0.36
N VAL A 528 -0.19 -21.01 0.44
CA VAL A 528 0.38 -20.22 1.55
C VAL A 528 -0.16 -20.68 2.90
N GLN A 529 -1.48 -20.88 3.02
CA GLN A 529 -2.08 -21.35 4.27
C GLN A 529 -1.59 -22.75 4.66
N PHE A 530 -1.47 -23.63 3.69
CA PHE A 530 -0.97 -24.97 3.92
C PHE A 530 0.50 -24.96 4.38
N LEU A 531 1.35 -24.20 3.69
CA LEU A 531 2.77 -24.01 4.06
C LEU A 531 2.90 -23.40 5.47
N ARG A 532 2.11 -22.38 5.81
CA ARG A 532 2.10 -21.79 7.16
C ARG A 532 1.77 -22.82 8.24
N LYS A 533 0.73 -23.63 8.00
CA LYS A 533 0.33 -24.70 8.91
C LYS A 533 1.47 -25.70 9.12
N MET A 534 2.12 -26.12 8.05
CA MET A 534 3.25 -27.07 8.11
C MET A 534 4.47 -26.50 8.84
N VAL A 535 4.85 -25.23 8.58
CA VAL A 535 5.95 -24.56 9.32
C VAL A 535 5.66 -24.52 10.82
N ARG A 536 4.39 -24.30 11.20
CA ARG A 536 3.99 -24.28 12.62
C ARG A 536 3.96 -25.68 13.26
N SER A 537 3.59 -26.70 12.50
CA SER A 537 3.46 -28.09 13.03
C SER A 537 4.75 -28.89 12.99
N THR A 538 5.73 -28.54 12.16
CA THR A 538 6.97 -29.27 12.02
C THR A 538 7.96 -28.87 13.13
N GLU A 539 8.39 -29.84 13.92
CA GLU A 539 9.26 -29.62 15.08
C GLU A 539 10.63 -29.03 14.70
N PHE A 540 11.17 -29.43 13.53
CA PHE A 540 12.44 -28.91 13.01
C PHE A 540 12.44 -27.38 12.93
N PHE A 541 11.33 -26.76 12.49
CA PHE A 541 11.25 -25.31 12.31
C PHE A 541 10.98 -24.51 13.59
N LYS A 542 10.72 -25.15 14.71
CA LYS A 542 10.41 -24.49 15.99
C LYS A 542 11.40 -23.39 16.39
N PRO A 543 12.72 -23.61 16.35
CA PRO A 543 13.69 -22.56 16.69
C PRO A 543 13.79 -21.45 15.63
N TYR A 544 13.36 -21.70 14.40
CA TYR A 544 13.51 -20.80 13.25
C TYR A 544 12.24 -20.04 12.87
N ARG A 545 11.09 -20.31 13.52
CA ARG A 545 9.79 -19.76 13.12
C ARG A 545 9.77 -18.24 12.99
N HIS A 546 10.52 -17.56 13.85
CA HIS A 546 10.64 -16.10 13.83
C HIS A 546 11.45 -15.55 12.64
N LEU A 547 12.22 -16.39 11.96
CA LEU A 547 13.00 -16.07 10.77
C LEU A 547 12.26 -16.44 9.47
N ILE A 548 11.18 -17.23 9.54
CA ILE A 548 10.47 -17.74 8.36
C ILE A 548 9.16 -16.98 8.18
N SER A 549 9.02 -16.35 7.03
CA SER A 549 7.79 -15.69 6.59
C SER A 549 7.19 -16.44 5.40
N VAL A 550 5.89 -16.72 5.44
CA VAL A 550 5.17 -17.38 4.32
C VAL A 550 4.05 -16.48 3.86
N ASN A 551 4.04 -16.07 2.59
CA ASN A 551 3.00 -15.18 2.08
C ASN A 551 2.83 -15.29 0.55
N THR A 552 1.80 -14.63 0.03
CA THR A 552 1.68 -14.39 -1.42
C THR A 552 2.70 -13.36 -1.89
N VAL A 553 2.86 -13.23 -3.21
CA VAL A 553 3.76 -12.22 -3.80
C VAL A 553 3.40 -10.81 -3.31
N ASP A 554 2.11 -10.47 -3.31
CA ASP A 554 1.62 -9.17 -2.85
C ASP A 554 1.98 -8.89 -1.38
N GLY A 555 1.94 -9.92 -0.53
CA GLY A 555 2.30 -9.81 0.89
C GLY A 555 3.80 -9.65 1.16
N PHE A 556 4.66 -9.92 0.18
CA PHE A 556 6.11 -9.66 0.24
C PHE A 556 6.52 -8.33 -0.38
N GLN A 557 5.58 -7.54 -0.85
CA GLN A 557 5.90 -6.27 -1.47
C GLN A 557 6.64 -5.33 -0.49
N GLY A 558 7.69 -4.67 -0.98
CA GLY A 558 8.54 -3.80 -0.15
C GLY A 558 9.47 -4.53 0.83
N GLN A 559 9.35 -5.86 0.96
CA GLN A 559 10.19 -6.67 1.83
C GLN A 559 11.30 -7.38 1.04
N GLU A 560 12.33 -7.83 1.72
CA GLU A 560 13.42 -8.64 1.17
C GLU A 560 13.86 -9.67 2.19
N ARG A 561 14.44 -10.77 1.74
CA ARG A 561 14.94 -11.86 2.59
C ARG A 561 16.26 -12.37 2.05
N ASP A 562 17.07 -12.95 2.93
CA ASP A 562 18.32 -13.59 2.53
C ASP A 562 18.07 -14.76 1.59
N VAL A 563 17.06 -15.56 1.91
CA VAL A 563 16.63 -16.72 1.12
C VAL A 563 15.17 -16.59 0.73
N ILE A 564 14.87 -16.82 -0.53
CA ILE A 564 13.49 -16.93 -1.02
C ILE A 564 13.29 -18.31 -1.62
N LEU A 565 12.23 -18.99 -1.20
CA LEU A 565 11.69 -20.17 -1.87
C LEU A 565 10.37 -19.79 -2.55
N ILE A 566 10.21 -20.17 -3.83
CA ILE A 566 8.98 -19.94 -4.58
C ILE A 566 8.35 -21.28 -4.93
N SER A 567 7.14 -21.54 -4.42
CA SER A 567 6.32 -22.70 -4.78
C SER A 567 5.29 -22.27 -5.83
N LEU A 568 5.47 -22.75 -7.08
CA LEU A 568 4.71 -22.30 -8.25
C LEU A 568 3.37 -23.00 -8.41
N VAL A 569 3.19 -24.17 -7.81
CA VAL A 569 1.94 -24.94 -7.70
C VAL A 569 1.46 -25.58 -9.00
N ARG A 570 1.63 -24.89 -10.14
CA ARG A 570 1.06 -25.29 -11.43
C ARG A 570 1.77 -26.53 -11.98
N ALA A 571 0.98 -27.60 -12.16
CA ALA A 571 1.40 -28.86 -12.74
C ALA A 571 0.21 -29.50 -13.48
N ASN A 572 0.19 -29.39 -14.81
CA ASN A 572 -0.90 -29.88 -15.66
C ASN A 572 -0.44 -30.14 -17.11
N ASP A 573 -1.13 -31.04 -17.79
CA ASP A 573 -0.78 -31.45 -19.17
C ASP A 573 -1.06 -30.36 -20.23
N ASN A 574 -1.91 -29.39 -19.91
CA ASN A 574 -2.32 -28.34 -20.86
C ASN A 574 -1.35 -27.15 -20.94
N GLY A 575 -0.35 -27.09 -20.05
CA GLY A 575 0.58 -25.95 -19.95
C GLY A 575 -0.11 -24.66 -19.46
N GLU A 576 -1.19 -24.80 -18.70
CA GLU A 576 -1.91 -23.68 -18.15
C GLU A 576 -1.20 -23.12 -16.92
N ILE A 577 -0.75 -21.88 -16.98
CA ILE A 577 0.00 -21.24 -15.90
C ILE A 577 -0.84 -20.28 -15.02
N GLY A 578 -2.08 -19.98 -15.42
CA GLY A 578 -3.01 -19.18 -14.60
C GLY A 578 -2.45 -17.82 -14.18
N PHE A 579 -2.43 -17.52 -12.88
CA PHE A 579 -1.91 -16.25 -12.33
C PHE A 579 -0.43 -15.98 -12.61
N LEU A 580 0.33 -17.00 -12.94
CA LEU A 580 1.75 -16.88 -13.31
C LEU A 580 1.96 -16.19 -14.67
N ARG A 581 0.89 -15.88 -15.42
CA ARG A 581 0.95 -15.02 -16.63
C ARG A 581 1.28 -13.57 -16.33
N ASP A 582 1.01 -13.09 -15.11
CA ASP A 582 1.44 -11.76 -14.68
C ASP A 582 2.91 -11.80 -14.30
N LEU A 583 3.78 -11.57 -15.29
CA LEU A 583 5.23 -11.65 -15.13
C LEU A 583 5.79 -10.62 -14.14
N ARG A 584 5.10 -9.49 -13.95
CA ARG A 584 5.50 -8.49 -12.95
C ARG A 584 5.47 -9.06 -11.54
N ARG A 585 4.53 -9.97 -11.25
CA ARG A 585 4.51 -10.71 -9.98
C ARG A 585 5.72 -11.61 -9.83
N MET A 586 6.15 -12.28 -10.90
CA MET A 586 7.38 -13.07 -10.86
C MET A 586 8.61 -12.19 -10.69
N ASN A 587 8.68 -11.03 -11.35
CA ASN A 587 9.75 -10.07 -11.12
C ASN A 587 9.84 -9.67 -9.64
N VAL A 588 8.70 -9.38 -9.00
CA VAL A 588 8.67 -9.08 -7.57
C VAL A 588 9.13 -10.28 -6.74
N ALA A 589 8.64 -11.48 -7.00
CA ALA A 589 8.99 -12.67 -6.24
C ALA A 589 10.49 -12.99 -6.31
N ILE A 590 11.08 -12.98 -7.52
CA ILE A 590 12.50 -13.20 -7.76
C ILE A 590 13.36 -12.17 -7.02
N THR A 591 13.00 -10.89 -7.13
CA THR A 591 13.78 -9.78 -6.60
C THR A 591 13.58 -9.52 -5.09
N ARG A 592 12.88 -10.42 -4.40
CA ARG A 592 12.87 -10.45 -2.91
C ARG A 592 14.09 -11.12 -2.31
N ALA A 593 14.77 -11.99 -3.08
CA ALA A 593 15.95 -12.71 -2.62
C ALA A 593 17.20 -11.83 -2.63
N ARG A 594 17.92 -11.79 -1.53
CA ARG A 594 19.22 -11.13 -1.43
C ARG A 594 20.37 -12.04 -1.90
N MET A 595 20.40 -13.28 -1.43
CA MET A 595 21.55 -14.19 -1.60
C MET A 595 21.19 -15.52 -2.23
N LYS A 596 19.98 -16.03 -1.96
CA LYS A 596 19.56 -17.37 -2.43
C LYS A 596 18.12 -17.35 -2.91
N LEU A 597 17.90 -17.87 -4.13
CA LEU A 597 16.59 -18.09 -4.71
C LEU A 597 16.42 -19.56 -5.08
N ILE A 598 15.39 -20.20 -4.54
CA ILE A 598 15.03 -21.58 -4.84
C ILE A 598 13.62 -21.58 -5.42
N ILE A 599 13.47 -22.06 -6.64
CA ILE A 599 12.19 -22.17 -7.33
C ILE A 599 11.81 -23.65 -7.39
N LEU A 600 10.58 -23.99 -6.98
CA LEU A 600 10.01 -25.31 -7.08
C LEU A 600 8.82 -25.28 -8.04
N GLY A 601 8.81 -26.18 -8.99
CA GLY A 601 7.70 -26.25 -9.96
C GLY A 601 7.95 -27.19 -11.10
N ASP A 602 6.87 -27.60 -11.74
CA ASP A 602 6.84 -28.49 -12.90
C ASP A 602 7.35 -27.77 -14.17
N ALA A 603 8.59 -28.04 -14.55
CA ALA A 603 9.18 -27.45 -15.75
C ALA A 603 8.41 -27.81 -17.02
N SER A 604 7.82 -29.02 -17.11
CA SER A 604 7.08 -29.47 -18.29
C SER A 604 5.81 -28.63 -18.56
N THR A 605 5.17 -28.13 -17.49
CA THR A 605 4.05 -27.20 -17.56
C THR A 605 4.51 -25.78 -17.83
N LEU A 606 5.48 -25.29 -17.05
CA LEU A 606 5.83 -23.87 -16.97
C LEU A 606 6.69 -23.39 -18.15
N THR A 607 7.65 -24.20 -18.63
CA THR A 607 8.56 -23.80 -19.71
C THR A 607 7.89 -23.73 -21.09
N ARG A 608 6.63 -24.09 -21.21
CA ARG A 608 5.83 -23.77 -22.40
C ARG A 608 5.61 -22.26 -22.58
N HIS A 609 5.77 -21.48 -21.50
CA HIS A 609 5.76 -20.03 -21.58
C HIS A 609 7.20 -19.48 -21.72
N PRO A 610 7.48 -18.58 -22.68
CA PRO A 610 8.84 -18.12 -23.00
C PRO A 610 9.62 -17.55 -21.80
N PHE A 611 8.94 -16.84 -20.92
CA PHE A 611 9.56 -16.30 -19.69
C PHE A 611 10.13 -17.41 -18.80
N TYR A 612 9.34 -18.45 -18.51
CA TYR A 612 9.77 -19.54 -17.63
C TYR A 612 10.80 -20.43 -18.32
N ALA A 613 10.72 -20.59 -19.63
CA ALA A 613 11.76 -21.28 -20.41
C ALA A 613 13.10 -20.55 -20.29
N ARG A 614 13.12 -19.21 -20.45
CA ARG A 614 14.35 -18.41 -20.31
C ARG A 614 14.87 -18.40 -18.87
N LEU A 615 13.96 -18.28 -17.87
CA LEU A 615 14.34 -18.35 -16.45
C LEU A 615 14.97 -19.71 -16.11
N HIS A 616 14.37 -20.80 -16.56
CA HIS A 616 14.91 -22.13 -16.35
C HIS A 616 16.28 -22.29 -17.01
N SER A 617 16.46 -21.85 -18.26
CA SER A 617 17.74 -21.89 -18.97
C SER A 617 18.81 -21.06 -18.25
N HIS A 618 18.48 -19.84 -17.81
CA HIS A 618 19.37 -18.97 -17.05
C HIS A 618 19.89 -19.66 -15.77
N ILE A 619 19.00 -20.35 -15.04
CA ILE A 619 19.39 -21.08 -13.82
C ILE A 619 20.31 -22.28 -14.16
N GLN A 620 20.08 -22.96 -15.28
CA GLN A 620 20.97 -24.05 -15.73
C GLN A 620 22.35 -23.53 -16.16
N GLU A 621 22.40 -22.37 -16.82
CA GLU A 621 23.66 -21.70 -17.21
C GLU A 621 24.54 -21.32 -16.00
N ILE A 622 23.92 -20.90 -14.86
CA ILE A 622 24.66 -20.60 -13.62
C ILE A 622 25.24 -21.86 -12.98
N ARG A 623 24.60 -23.02 -13.17
CA ARG A 623 24.98 -24.27 -12.53
C ARG A 623 26.14 -24.96 -13.23
N ASN A 624 26.36 -24.71 -14.53
CA ASN A 624 27.44 -25.22 -15.35
C ASN A 624 28.64 -24.28 -15.31
#